data_9f3e4d36283783881c65e02b5584ee86
#
_entry.id   9f3e4d36283783881c65e02b5584ee86
#
_cell.length_a   1.000
_cell.length_b   1.000
_cell.length_c   1.000
_cell.angle_alpha   90.00
_cell.angle_beta   90.00
_cell.angle_gamma   90.00
#
_symmetry.space_group_name_H-M   'P 1'
#
loop_
_entity.id
_entity.type
_entity.pdbx_description
1 polymer ?
#
loop_
_entity_poly.entity_id
_entity_poly.type
_entity_poly.pdbx_seq_one_letter_code
_entity_poly.pdbx_strand_id
1 'polypeptide(L)'
;IAEALRTKYSIAHNHTGANLFSGIAAALGANPNAEVAVLEVDELVLPWAIEKTKPELVVLLNLGRDQLDRLSEVRIVSNKWRDALGGQRVLASTDDPFVVYAANNAAEQIWFSASEKGHMDAATCPQCGQLLNWEDDGANFWCQCGFKKPNANWVLNGETLNNEFKVNSSIPGAAAKQNAARAFIVANEFGVDLEAANQAIGNVKAVDGRFAEKIIGQTNFRLLLSKNPASWRETLATSKLGPKKVLLVVNANTQDGKDTSWLWDVDFTPLSGREVLVTGERKIDVSARLTVEGIDHKVVADERIAANIFGASDADIIASYTAFHRLANK
;
A
#
# COMPACT_ATOMS: atom_id res chain seq x y z
N ILE A 1 2.01 -12.51 3.00
CA ILE A 1 2.82 -13.18 4.05
C ILE A 1 2.04 -14.36 4.60
N ALA A 2 0.83 -14.15 5.15
CA ALA A 2 0.06 -15.24 5.77
C ALA A 2 -0.12 -16.44 4.83
N GLU A 3 -0.50 -16.24 3.57
CA GLU A 3 -0.68 -17.32 2.60
C GLU A 3 0.63 -18.06 2.28
N ALA A 4 1.75 -17.35 2.20
CA ALA A 4 3.05 -17.97 2.01
C ALA A 4 3.46 -18.87 3.19
N LEU A 5 3.26 -18.38 4.42
CA LEU A 5 3.60 -19.15 5.63
C LEU A 5 2.63 -20.31 5.90
N ARG A 6 1.39 -20.22 5.42
CA ARG A 6 0.36 -21.28 5.55
C ARG A 6 0.72 -22.58 4.86
N THR A 7 1.67 -22.54 3.92
CA THR A 7 2.18 -23.75 3.27
C THR A 7 2.97 -24.67 4.22
N LYS A 8 3.41 -24.13 5.38
CA LYS A 8 4.19 -24.85 6.39
C LYS A 8 3.59 -24.78 7.79
N TYR A 9 2.95 -23.66 8.16
CA TYR A 9 2.52 -23.36 9.52
C TYR A 9 1.01 -23.14 9.62
N SER A 10 0.44 -23.43 10.77
CA SER A 10 -0.89 -22.94 11.15
C SER A 10 -0.80 -21.45 11.51
N ILE A 11 -1.69 -20.63 10.93
CA ILE A 11 -1.57 -19.16 10.97
C ILE A 11 -2.77 -18.52 11.65
N ALA A 12 -2.49 -17.66 12.63
CA ALA A 12 -3.42 -16.63 13.10
C ALA A 12 -3.15 -15.31 12.38
N HIS A 13 -4.18 -14.66 11.84
CA HIS A 13 -4.01 -13.32 11.29
C HIS A 13 -5.31 -12.50 11.27
N ASN A 14 -5.19 -11.19 11.28
CA ASN A 14 -6.31 -10.25 11.23
C ASN A 14 -6.71 -9.95 9.76
N HIS A 15 -7.27 -10.95 9.07
CA HIS A 15 -7.62 -10.92 7.65
C HIS A 15 -8.62 -9.82 7.25
N THR A 16 -9.37 -9.26 8.21
CA THR A 16 -10.33 -8.18 7.96
C THR A 16 -9.71 -6.79 7.90
N GLY A 17 -8.37 -6.66 8.02
CA GLY A 17 -7.68 -5.36 8.11
C GLY A 17 -7.90 -4.63 9.45
N ALA A 18 -8.43 -5.30 10.46
CA ALA A 18 -8.58 -4.75 11.81
C ALA A 18 -7.20 -4.68 12.51
N ASN A 19 -6.47 -3.59 12.28
CA ASN A 19 -5.05 -3.39 12.62
C ASN A 19 -4.81 -2.64 13.95
N LEU A 20 -5.88 -2.40 14.73
CA LEU A 20 -5.83 -1.79 16.06
C LEU A 20 -5.85 -2.86 17.17
N PHE A 21 -5.72 -2.44 18.44
CA PHE A 21 -5.63 -3.30 19.62
C PHE A 21 -6.66 -4.44 19.66
N SER A 22 -7.94 -4.13 19.43
CA SER A 22 -9.02 -5.13 19.47
C SER A 22 -8.94 -6.13 18.33
N GLY A 23 -8.56 -5.69 17.14
CA GLY A 23 -8.40 -6.56 15.97
C GLY A 23 -7.23 -7.52 16.11
N ILE A 24 -6.10 -7.05 16.66
CA ILE A 24 -4.94 -7.88 17.00
C ILE A 24 -5.33 -8.92 18.05
N ALA A 25 -5.99 -8.51 19.14
CA ALA A 25 -6.43 -9.41 20.19
C ALA A 25 -7.44 -10.45 19.68
N ALA A 26 -8.39 -10.04 18.82
CA ALA A 26 -9.35 -10.94 18.20
C ALA A 26 -8.69 -11.97 17.29
N ALA A 27 -7.70 -11.57 16.49
CA ALA A 27 -6.96 -12.48 15.61
C ALA A 27 -6.21 -13.57 16.40
N LEU A 28 -5.56 -13.19 17.48
CA LEU A 28 -4.85 -14.12 18.38
C LEU A 28 -5.82 -15.02 19.13
N GLY A 29 -6.96 -14.49 19.59
CA GLY A 29 -8.00 -15.25 20.30
C GLY A 29 -8.76 -16.22 19.41
N ALA A 30 -8.92 -15.92 18.12
CA ALA A 30 -9.61 -16.78 17.16
C ALA A 30 -8.84 -18.08 16.85
N ASN A 31 -7.51 -18.04 16.91
CA ASN A 31 -6.66 -19.22 16.69
C ASN A 31 -5.50 -19.28 17.70
N PRO A 32 -5.79 -19.57 18.99
CA PRO A 32 -4.79 -19.49 20.06
C PRO A 32 -3.70 -20.56 19.98
N ASN A 33 -3.91 -21.61 19.17
CA ASN A 33 -2.96 -22.69 18.95
C ASN A 33 -2.17 -22.57 17.64
N ALA A 34 -2.29 -21.42 16.96
CA ALA A 34 -1.51 -21.20 15.75
C ALA A 34 -0.01 -21.17 16.06
N GLU A 35 0.78 -21.78 15.18
CA GLU A 35 2.24 -21.81 15.31
C GLU A 35 2.86 -20.45 15.02
N VAL A 36 2.25 -19.67 14.12
CA VAL A 36 2.70 -18.33 13.73
C VAL A 36 1.52 -17.37 13.67
N ALA A 37 1.72 -16.15 14.20
CA ALA A 37 0.79 -15.04 14.03
C ALA A 37 1.37 -14.05 13.01
N VAL A 38 0.57 -13.73 11.99
CA VAL A 38 0.87 -12.67 11.02
C VAL A 38 -0.11 -11.53 11.25
N LEU A 39 0.37 -10.44 11.79
CA LEU A 39 -0.47 -9.33 12.23
C LEU A 39 -0.23 -8.08 11.37
N GLU A 40 -1.28 -7.57 10.75
CA GLU A 40 -1.29 -6.20 10.24
C GLU A 40 -1.47 -5.24 11.41
N VAL A 41 -0.59 -4.24 11.51
CA VAL A 41 -0.54 -3.32 12.64
C VAL A 41 -0.51 -1.88 12.12
N ASP A 42 -1.41 -1.04 12.65
CA ASP A 42 -1.42 0.40 12.41
C ASP A 42 -0.10 1.04 12.84
N GLU A 43 0.36 2.05 12.13
CA GLU A 43 1.65 2.70 12.33
C GLU A 43 1.82 3.30 13.75
N LEU A 44 0.74 3.75 14.37
CA LEU A 44 0.77 4.30 15.73
C LEU A 44 0.67 3.22 16.81
N VAL A 45 0.17 2.05 16.46
CA VAL A 45 0.01 0.90 17.36
C VAL A 45 1.27 0.02 17.39
N LEU A 46 2.15 0.13 16.41
CA LEU A 46 3.35 -0.71 16.29
C LEU A 46 4.19 -0.79 17.58
N PRO A 47 4.52 0.30 18.32
CA PRO A 47 5.30 0.20 19.55
C PRO A 47 4.62 -0.70 20.60
N TRP A 48 3.31 -0.56 20.78
CA TRP A 48 2.53 -1.39 21.68
C TRP A 48 2.51 -2.85 21.23
N ALA A 49 2.32 -3.09 19.93
CA ALA A 49 2.28 -4.43 19.38
C ALA A 49 3.61 -5.16 19.61
N ILE A 50 4.75 -4.50 19.41
CA ILE A 50 6.09 -5.04 19.68
C ILE A 50 6.22 -5.42 21.15
N GLU A 51 5.85 -4.51 22.08
CA GLU A 51 5.93 -4.75 23.52
C GLU A 51 5.10 -5.98 23.94
N LYS A 52 3.87 -6.10 23.41
CA LYS A 52 2.92 -7.12 23.84
C LYS A 52 3.11 -8.47 23.15
N THR A 53 3.50 -8.49 21.89
CA THR A 53 3.60 -9.72 21.10
C THR A 53 5.02 -10.25 20.97
N LYS A 54 6.03 -9.42 21.20
CA LYS A 54 7.46 -9.76 21.04
C LYS A 54 7.71 -10.48 19.71
N PRO A 55 7.45 -9.81 18.57
CA PRO A 55 7.51 -10.46 17.27
C PRO A 55 8.92 -10.94 16.93
N GLU A 56 9.02 -12.06 16.24
CA GLU A 56 10.28 -12.59 15.73
C GLU A 56 10.81 -11.74 14.56
N LEU A 57 9.91 -11.15 13.78
CA LEU A 57 10.23 -10.29 12.66
C LEU A 57 9.20 -9.17 12.53
N VAL A 58 9.67 -7.94 12.39
CA VAL A 58 8.83 -6.79 12.05
C VAL A 58 9.04 -6.44 10.57
N VAL A 59 7.97 -6.41 9.78
CA VAL A 59 8.03 -6.02 8.37
C VAL A 59 7.57 -4.58 8.24
N LEU A 60 8.48 -3.66 7.96
CA LEU A 60 8.18 -2.26 7.72
C LEU A 60 7.92 -2.03 6.23
N LEU A 61 6.74 -1.53 5.92
CA LEU A 61 6.38 -1.12 4.57
C LEU A 61 6.88 0.32 4.31
N ASN A 62 6.26 1.04 3.39
CA ASN A 62 6.51 2.47 3.20
C ASN A 62 5.85 3.30 4.30
N LEU A 63 6.39 4.48 4.56
CA LEU A 63 5.86 5.44 5.53
C LEU A 63 5.59 6.78 4.82
N GLY A 64 4.34 7.02 4.46
CA GLY A 64 3.86 8.27 3.86
C GLY A 64 2.74 8.89 4.67
N ARG A 65 2.34 10.11 4.33
CA ARG A 65 1.15 10.75 4.92
C ARG A 65 -0.11 9.94 4.56
N ASP A 66 -0.78 9.38 5.54
CA ASP A 66 -2.01 8.60 5.32
C ASP A 66 -3.26 9.49 5.31
N GLN A 67 -3.43 10.35 6.30
CA GLN A 67 -4.56 11.28 6.38
C GLN A 67 -4.08 12.62 6.95
N LEU A 68 -4.38 13.71 6.24
CA LEU A 68 -4.03 15.07 6.68
C LEU A 68 -4.67 15.45 8.03
N ASP A 69 -5.82 14.87 8.35
CA ASP A 69 -6.58 15.16 9.58
C ASP A 69 -6.01 14.46 10.84
N ARG A 70 -5.16 13.47 10.66
CA ARG A 70 -4.48 12.79 11.76
C ARG A 70 -3.11 13.41 11.92
N LEU A 71 -2.90 14.14 12.97
CA LEU A 71 -1.70 14.88 13.42
C LEU A 71 -0.37 14.10 13.46
N SER A 72 -0.21 13.08 12.61
CA SER A 72 0.98 12.25 12.58
C SER A 72 1.88 12.69 11.44
N GLU A 73 2.75 13.67 11.71
CA GLU A 73 3.88 13.88 10.82
C GLU A 73 4.68 12.59 10.67
N VAL A 74 5.04 12.25 9.45
CA VAL A 74 5.85 11.06 9.12
C VAL A 74 7.08 10.92 10.02
N ARG A 75 7.70 12.06 10.38
CA ARG A 75 8.83 12.12 11.31
C ARG A 75 8.46 11.66 12.73
N ILE A 76 7.29 12.02 13.25
CA ILE A 76 6.84 11.60 14.58
C ILE A 76 6.65 10.09 14.63
N VAL A 77 6.02 9.53 13.61
CA VAL A 77 5.81 8.08 13.48
C VAL A 77 7.16 7.36 13.37
N SER A 78 8.04 7.85 12.50
CA SER A 78 9.38 7.27 12.31
C SER A 78 10.22 7.29 13.60
N ASN A 79 10.15 8.36 14.42
CA ASN A 79 10.80 8.40 15.73
C ASN A 79 10.23 7.35 16.69
N LYS A 80 8.90 7.22 16.78
CA LYS A 80 8.26 6.20 17.61
C LYS A 80 8.66 4.78 17.19
N TRP A 81 8.72 4.53 15.89
CA TRP A 81 9.19 3.25 15.37
C TRP A 81 10.66 3.01 15.75
N ARG A 82 11.52 4.01 15.54
CA ARG A 82 12.94 3.93 15.88
C ARG A 82 13.15 3.53 17.35
N ASP A 83 12.41 4.17 18.26
CA ASP A 83 12.50 3.88 19.70
C ASP A 83 12.05 2.45 20.02
N ALA A 84 11.01 1.96 19.36
CA ALA A 84 10.45 0.63 19.61
C ALA A 84 11.25 -0.51 18.97
N LEU A 85 12.05 -0.24 17.93
CA LEU A 85 12.75 -1.26 17.16
C LEU A 85 14.13 -1.66 17.75
N GLY A 86 14.60 -1.06 18.83
CA GLY A 86 15.96 -1.23 19.34
C GLY A 86 16.41 -2.67 19.63
N GLY A 87 15.50 -3.60 19.85
CA GLY A 87 15.82 -5.02 20.09
C GLY A 87 15.24 -5.96 19.03
N GLN A 88 14.72 -5.41 17.93
CA GLN A 88 13.95 -6.18 16.95
C GLN A 88 14.80 -6.60 15.75
N ARG A 89 14.35 -7.66 15.10
CA ARG A 89 14.74 -8.05 13.75
C ARG A 89 13.74 -7.45 12.77
N VAL A 90 14.21 -6.77 11.71
CA VAL A 90 13.31 -6.06 10.78
C VAL A 90 13.60 -6.41 9.32
N LEU A 91 12.53 -6.52 8.51
CA LEU A 91 12.58 -6.44 7.05
C LEU A 91 12.07 -5.05 6.67
N ALA A 92 12.92 -4.22 6.08
CA ALA A 92 12.63 -2.82 5.83
C ALA A 92 13.00 -2.36 4.42
N SER A 93 12.24 -1.40 3.86
CA SER A 93 12.56 -0.80 2.56
C SER A 93 13.77 0.15 2.68
N THR A 94 14.71 0.03 1.75
CA THR A 94 15.79 1.03 1.59
C THR A 94 15.34 2.28 0.82
N ASP A 95 14.17 2.22 0.16
CA ASP A 95 13.73 3.27 -0.77
C ASP A 95 13.02 4.44 -0.04
N ASP A 96 12.67 4.24 1.23
CA ASP A 96 12.02 5.26 2.07
C ASP A 96 12.96 5.74 3.19
N PRO A 97 13.42 7.01 3.17
CA PRO A 97 14.34 7.54 4.17
C PRO A 97 13.82 7.45 5.62
N PHE A 98 12.51 7.61 5.84
CA PHE A 98 11.94 7.53 7.19
C PHE A 98 11.87 6.10 7.71
N VAL A 99 11.64 5.13 6.83
CA VAL A 99 11.72 3.69 7.16
C VAL A 99 13.17 3.32 7.46
N VAL A 100 14.13 3.74 6.63
CA VAL A 100 15.56 3.53 6.87
C VAL A 100 15.99 4.11 8.22
N TYR A 101 15.58 5.34 8.52
CA TYR A 101 15.91 5.99 9.79
C TYR A 101 15.39 5.21 11.00
N ALA A 102 14.16 4.72 10.93
CA ALA A 102 13.58 3.93 12.01
C ALA A 102 14.29 2.56 12.15
N ALA A 103 14.48 1.85 11.04
CA ALA A 103 15.07 0.52 11.01
C ALA A 103 16.55 0.51 11.38
N ASN A 104 17.29 1.60 11.19
CA ASN A 104 18.70 1.70 11.59
C ASN A 104 18.94 1.51 13.10
N ASN A 105 17.89 1.58 13.94
CA ASN A 105 17.99 1.29 15.37
C ASN A 105 17.70 -0.18 15.72
N ALA A 106 17.25 -0.99 14.78
CA ALA A 106 16.97 -2.40 15.00
C ALA A 106 18.23 -3.21 15.26
N ALA A 107 18.10 -4.33 15.97
CA ALA A 107 19.21 -5.23 16.26
C ALA A 107 19.72 -5.95 14.99
N GLU A 108 18.80 -6.29 14.08
CA GLU A 108 19.11 -6.91 12.79
C GLU A 108 18.24 -6.32 11.70
N GLN A 109 18.82 -5.99 10.54
CA GLN A 109 18.12 -5.45 9.39
C GLN A 109 18.25 -6.36 8.17
N ILE A 110 17.13 -6.70 7.56
CA ILE A 110 17.02 -7.28 6.23
C ILE A 110 16.55 -6.17 5.30
N TRP A 111 17.39 -5.71 4.41
CA TRP A 111 17.10 -4.59 3.54
C TRP A 111 16.53 -5.03 2.21
N PHE A 112 15.40 -4.43 1.83
CA PHE A 112 14.71 -4.64 0.56
C PHE A 112 14.65 -3.36 -0.25
N SER A 113 14.93 -3.43 -1.54
CA SER A 113 14.74 -2.34 -2.51
C SER A 113 13.87 -2.79 -3.68
N ALA A 114 12.97 -1.92 -4.10
CA ALA A 114 12.28 -2.00 -5.39
C ALA A 114 12.74 -0.91 -6.36
N SER A 115 13.83 -0.21 -6.02
CA SER A 115 14.37 0.93 -6.78
C SER A 115 13.31 2.03 -6.98
N GLU A 116 12.47 2.25 -5.96
CA GLU A 116 11.49 3.33 -6.00
C GLU A 116 12.17 4.68 -5.90
N LYS A 117 11.60 5.64 -6.61
CA LYS A 117 12.05 7.03 -6.56
C LYS A 117 11.54 7.72 -5.30
N GLY A 118 12.29 8.70 -4.84
CA GLY A 118 11.89 9.53 -3.71
C GLY A 118 10.52 10.17 -3.89
N HIS A 119 9.83 10.39 -2.78
CA HIS A 119 8.52 11.03 -2.74
C HIS A 119 8.56 12.33 -1.96
N MET A 120 7.57 13.21 -2.15
CA MET A 120 7.56 14.55 -1.56
C MET A 120 7.62 14.57 -0.04
N ASP A 121 7.10 13.53 0.64
CA ASP A 121 7.13 13.41 2.09
C ASP A 121 8.54 13.17 2.62
N ALA A 122 9.47 12.74 1.77
CA ALA A 122 10.88 12.46 2.08
C ALA A 122 11.85 13.53 1.58
N ALA A 123 11.42 14.79 1.48
CA ALA A 123 12.29 15.89 1.07
C ALA A 123 13.38 16.22 2.09
N THR A 124 13.14 15.98 3.38
CA THR A 124 14.05 16.32 4.47
C THR A 124 14.63 15.08 5.15
N CYS A 125 15.89 15.18 5.56
CA CYS A 125 16.57 14.14 6.32
C CYS A 125 15.85 13.86 7.65
N PRO A 126 15.44 12.63 7.93
CA PRO A 126 14.81 12.29 9.20
C PRO A 126 15.74 12.48 10.41
N GLN A 127 17.05 12.36 10.21
CA GLN A 127 18.04 12.47 11.28
C GLN A 127 18.33 13.93 11.69
N CYS A 128 18.53 14.84 10.73
CA CYS A 128 18.98 16.21 11.05
C CYS A 128 18.05 17.34 10.55
N GLY A 129 17.02 17.02 9.74
CA GLY A 129 16.06 17.99 9.24
C GLY A 129 16.51 18.79 8.01
N GLN A 130 17.75 18.68 7.56
CA GLN A 130 18.21 19.31 6.32
C GLN A 130 17.62 18.62 5.09
N LEU A 131 17.68 19.27 3.93
CA LEU A 131 17.26 18.66 2.67
C LEU A 131 18.11 17.42 2.37
N LEU A 132 17.47 16.37 1.89
CA LEU A 132 18.14 15.20 1.34
C LEU A 132 18.67 15.51 -0.06
N ASN A 133 19.85 15.00 -0.37
CA ASN A 133 20.35 14.95 -1.73
C ASN A 133 19.86 13.65 -2.38
N TRP A 134 19.28 13.79 -3.57
CA TRP A 134 18.77 12.67 -4.35
C TRP A 134 19.60 12.51 -5.62
N GLU A 135 19.99 11.28 -5.92
CA GLU A 135 20.79 10.87 -7.07
C GLU A 135 20.09 9.74 -7.82
N ASP A 136 20.65 9.33 -8.96
CA ASP A 136 20.13 8.23 -9.78
C ASP A 136 18.63 8.38 -10.11
N ASP A 137 18.26 9.58 -10.57
CA ASP A 137 16.87 9.94 -10.89
C ASP A 137 15.91 9.73 -9.69
N GLY A 138 16.41 9.95 -8.46
CA GLY A 138 15.65 9.83 -7.21
C GLY A 138 15.66 8.44 -6.59
N ALA A 139 16.43 7.49 -7.11
CA ALA A 139 16.51 6.13 -6.57
C ALA A 139 17.54 6.01 -5.41
N ASN A 140 18.42 6.99 -5.24
CA ASN A 140 19.41 7.01 -4.18
C ASN A 140 19.31 8.31 -3.37
N PHE A 141 19.67 8.28 -2.09
CA PHE A 141 19.66 9.46 -1.23
C PHE A 141 20.81 9.47 -0.22
N TRP A 142 21.25 10.68 0.12
CA TRP A 142 22.22 10.93 1.19
C TRP A 142 22.04 12.32 1.80
N CYS A 143 22.64 12.50 2.97
CA CYS A 143 22.66 13.77 3.70
C CYS A 143 24.07 14.08 4.21
N GLN A 144 24.41 15.36 4.30
CA GLN A 144 25.72 15.80 4.84
C GLN A 144 25.96 15.36 6.29
N CYS A 145 24.92 15.03 7.06
CA CYS A 145 25.06 14.47 8.41
C CYS A 145 25.52 12.99 8.42
N GLY A 146 25.77 12.37 7.26
CA GLY A 146 26.19 10.99 7.13
C GLY A 146 25.03 9.99 6.95
N PHE A 147 23.76 10.44 7.05
CA PHE A 147 22.61 9.58 6.76
C PHE A 147 22.53 9.30 5.27
N LYS A 148 22.36 8.03 4.91
CA LYS A 148 22.32 7.61 3.51
C LYS A 148 21.52 6.33 3.33
N LYS A 149 21.12 6.03 2.09
CA LYS A 149 20.49 4.78 1.70
C LYS A 149 21.44 3.60 1.96
N PRO A 150 20.99 2.56 2.68
CA PRO A 150 21.79 1.34 2.87
C PRO A 150 21.77 0.47 1.61
N ASN A 151 22.75 -0.44 1.52
CA ASN A 151 22.72 -1.47 0.50
C ASN A 151 21.61 -2.48 0.80
N ALA A 152 20.87 -2.87 -0.23
CA ALA A 152 19.80 -3.86 -0.09
C ALA A 152 20.37 -5.29 -0.11
N ASN A 153 19.82 -6.17 0.75
CA ASN A 153 20.02 -7.61 0.68
C ASN A 153 19.21 -8.24 -0.44
N TRP A 154 18.01 -7.67 -0.67
CA TRP A 154 17.05 -8.10 -1.67
C TRP A 154 16.66 -6.95 -2.59
N VAL A 155 16.81 -7.16 -3.89
CA VAL A 155 16.45 -6.14 -4.91
C VAL A 155 15.40 -6.72 -5.85
N LEU A 156 14.26 -6.03 -5.95
CA LEU A 156 13.20 -6.39 -6.89
C LEU A 156 13.37 -5.62 -8.20
N ASN A 157 13.66 -6.33 -9.27
CA ASN A 157 13.71 -5.82 -10.63
C ASN A 157 12.53 -6.38 -11.44
N GLY A 158 11.49 -5.57 -11.67
CA GLY A 158 10.25 -6.00 -12.32
C GLY A 158 9.51 -7.06 -11.53
N GLU A 159 9.71 -8.34 -11.84
CA GLU A 159 9.11 -9.49 -11.15
C GLU A 159 10.17 -10.44 -10.55
N THR A 160 11.44 -10.05 -10.59
CA THR A 160 12.54 -10.92 -10.19
C THR A 160 13.28 -10.33 -8.99
N LEU A 161 13.42 -11.10 -7.93
CA LEU A 161 14.26 -10.80 -6.78
C LEU A 161 15.71 -11.24 -7.05
N ASN A 162 16.66 -10.34 -6.83
CA ASN A 162 18.12 -10.56 -7.00
C ASN A 162 18.50 -11.15 -8.36
N ASN A 163 17.67 -10.92 -9.42
CA ASN A 163 17.79 -11.51 -10.75
C ASN A 163 17.76 -13.06 -10.76
N GLU A 164 17.29 -13.69 -9.72
CA GLU A 164 17.28 -15.14 -9.53
C GLU A 164 15.87 -15.68 -9.34
N PHE A 165 15.09 -15.10 -8.41
CA PHE A 165 13.78 -15.63 -8.02
C PHE A 165 12.65 -14.86 -8.69
N LYS A 166 11.88 -15.49 -9.55
CA LYS A 166 10.65 -14.90 -10.08
C LYS A 166 9.59 -14.89 -8.98
N VAL A 167 9.02 -13.73 -8.70
CA VAL A 167 7.95 -13.56 -7.72
C VAL A 167 6.61 -13.47 -8.42
N ASN A 168 5.69 -14.33 -8.05
CA ASN A 168 4.32 -14.34 -8.58
C ASN A 168 3.46 -13.29 -7.86
N SER A 169 2.64 -12.56 -8.63
CA SER A 169 1.62 -11.67 -8.10
C SER A 169 0.45 -11.63 -9.07
N SER A 170 -0.73 -12.04 -8.62
CA SER A 170 -1.98 -11.92 -9.41
C SER A 170 -2.65 -10.56 -9.23
N ILE A 171 -2.26 -9.80 -8.21
CA ILE A 171 -2.78 -8.46 -7.95
C ILE A 171 -1.96 -7.46 -8.76
N PRO A 172 -2.61 -6.56 -9.51
CA PRO A 172 -1.91 -5.56 -10.31
C PRO A 172 -1.29 -4.45 -9.46
N GLY A 173 -0.24 -3.81 -9.97
CA GLY A 173 0.40 -2.64 -9.40
C GLY A 173 1.76 -2.92 -8.76
N ALA A 174 2.55 -1.85 -8.59
CA ALA A 174 3.90 -1.93 -8.05
C ALA A 174 3.90 -2.34 -6.58
N ALA A 175 3.03 -1.75 -5.74
CA ALA A 175 2.94 -2.12 -4.32
C ALA A 175 2.52 -3.58 -4.12
N ALA A 176 1.64 -4.12 -4.97
CA ALA A 176 1.26 -5.54 -4.89
C ALA A 176 2.47 -6.45 -5.18
N LYS A 177 3.28 -6.12 -6.20
CA LYS A 177 4.52 -6.84 -6.52
C LYS A 177 5.55 -6.74 -5.38
N GLN A 178 5.71 -5.57 -4.78
CA GLN A 178 6.60 -5.38 -3.63
C GLN A 178 6.11 -6.14 -2.40
N ASN A 179 4.81 -6.17 -2.14
CA ASN A 179 4.24 -6.95 -1.05
C ASN A 179 4.40 -8.45 -1.28
N ALA A 180 4.27 -8.92 -2.53
CA ALA A 180 4.56 -10.30 -2.91
C ALA A 180 6.05 -10.64 -2.69
N ALA A 181 6.97 -9.74 -3.08
CA ALA A 181 8.39 -9.89 -2.85
C ALA A 181 8.74 -9.96 -1.35
N ARG A 182 8.15 -9.07 -0.53
CA ARG A 182 8.35 -9.14 0.93
C ARG A 182 7.78 -10.43 1.52
N ALA A 183 6.64 -10.91 1.01
CA ALA A 183 6.07 -12.19 1.46
C ALA A 183 6.99 -13.37 1.11
N PHE A 184 7.63 -13.35 -0.06
CA PHE A 184 8.63 -14.32 -0.48
C PHE A 184 9.87 -14.29 0.43
N ILE A 185 10.39 -13.09 0.73
CA ILE A 185 11.52 -12.92 1.63
C ILE A 185 11.18 -13.45 3.03
N VAL A 186 10.01 -13.13 3.57
CA VAL A 186 9.57 -13.67 4.87
C VAL A 186 9.46 -15.19 4.84
N ALA A 187 8.95 -15.78 3.76
CA ALA A 187 8.92 -17.25 3.62
C ALA A 187 10.32 -17.86 3.66
N ASN A 188 11.32 -17.22 3.01
CA ASN A 188 12.71 -17.62 3.08
C ASN A 188 13.26 -17.55 4.52
N GLU A 189 13.00 -16.46 5.23
CA GLU A 189 13.49 -16.26 6.62
C GLU A 189 12.89 -17.26 7.61
N PHE A 190 11.68 -17.76 7.33
CA PHE A 190 11.01 -18.78 8.14
C PHE A 190 11.23 -20.22 7.62
N GLY A 191 12.12 -20.41 6.65
CA GLY A 191 12.49 -21.73 6.12
C GLY A 191 11.32 -22.46 5.48
N VAL A 192 10.42 -21.73 4.82
CA VAL A 192 9.33 -22.29 4.02
C VAL A 192 9.85 -22.69 2.66
N ASP A 193 9.31 -23.74 2.07
CA ASP A 193 9.60 -24.09 0.68
C ASP A 193 9.21 -22.92 -0.25
N LEU A 194 10.19 -22.39 -0.98
CA LEU A 194 10.02 -21.16 -1.74
C LEU A 194 9.13 -21.35 -2.97
N GLU A 195 9.08 -22.53 -3.56
CA GLU A 195 8.20 -22.80 -4.68
C GLU A 195 6.74 -22.85 -4.24
N ALA A 196 6.45 -23.56 -3.15
CA ALA A 196 5.12 -23.62 -2.55
C ALA A 196 4.66 -22.24 -2.07
N ALA A 197 5.54 -21.48 -1.41
CA ALA A 197 5.25 -20.12 -0.96
C ALA A 197 4.94 -19.19 -2.14
N ASN A 198 5.71 -19.25 -3.22
CA ASN A 198 5.52 -18.41 -4.40
C ASN A 198 4.23 -18.76 -5.16
N GLN A 199 3.85 -20.03 -5.22
CA GLN A 199 2.55 -20.45 -5.75
C GLN A 199 1.40 -19.91 -4.88
N ALA A 200 1.52 -20.02 -3.56
CA ALA A 200 0.51 -19.50 -2.63
C ALA A 200 0.36 -17.97 -2.75
N ILE A 201 1.47 -17.22 -2.88
CA ILE A 201 1.48 -15.77 -3.13
C ILE A 201 0.75 -15.46 -4.45
N GLY A 202 1.07 -16.18 -5.53
CA GLY A 202 0.46 -16.01 -6.85
C GLY A 202 -1.04 -16.35 -6.89
N ASN A 203 -1.54 -17.15 -5.96
CA ASN A 203 -2.96 -17.50 -5.86
C ASN A 203 -3.82 -16.47 -5.13
N VAL A 204 -3.23 -15.44 -4.52
CA VAL A 204 -3.96 -14.34 -3.88
C VAL A 204 -4.59 -13.46 -4.95
N LYS A 205 -5.89 -13.62 -5.19
CA LYS A 205 -6.64 -12.90 -6.25
C LYS A 205 -7.33 -11.64 -5.76
N ALA A 206 -7.51 -11.48 -4.47
CA ALA A 206 -8.11 -10.32 -3.85
C ALA A 206 -7.41 -10.01 -2.54
N VAL A 207 -7.36 -8.75 -2.16
CA VAL A 207 -6.93 -8.29 -0.84
C VAL A 207 -8.05 -7.46 -0.26
N ASP A 208 -8.59 -7.91 0.87
CA ASP A 208 -9.66 -7.22 1.56
C ASP A 208 -9.34 -5.73 1.71
N GLY A 209 -10.28 -4.90 1.24
CA GLY A 209 -10.16 -3.45 1.33
C GLY A 209 -9.18 -2.77 0.38
N ARG A 210 -8.54 -3.47 -0.60
CA ARG A 210 -7.59 -2.82 -1.54
C ARG A 210 -7.84 -3.14 -3.01
N PHE A 211 -8.22 -4.37 -3.33
CA PHE A 211 -8.48 -4.82 -4.70
C PHE A 211 -9.57 -5.87 -4.72
N ALA A 212 -10.51 -5.73 -5.65
CA ALA A 212 -11.55 -6.72 -5.93
C ALA A 212 -11.98 -6.64 -7.40
N GLU A 213 -12.64 -7.68 -7.88
CA GLU A 213 -13.31 -7.68 -9.18
C GLU A 213 -14.82 -7.71 -8.97
N LYS A 214 -15.56 -6.96 -9.80
CA LYS A 214 -17.01 -6.82 -9.70
C LYS A 214 -17.67 -6.67 -11.06
N ILE A 215 -18.74 -7.40 -11.28
CA ILE A 215 -19.61 -7.21 -12.43
C ILE A 215 -20.78 -6.31 -12.02
N ILE A 216 -20.99 -5.22 -12.76
CA ILE A 216 -22.15 -4.33 -12.62
C ILE A 216 -22.79 -4.20 -14.02
N GLY A 217 -24.05 -4.65 -14.16
CA GLY A 217 -24.68 -4.75 -15.47
C GLY A 217 -23.90 -5.69 -16.39
N GLN A 218 -23.35 -5.18 -17.48
CA GLN A 218 -22.52 -5.91 -18.44
C GLN A 218 -21.04 -5.55 -18.36
N THR A 219 -20.66 -4.68 -17.43
CA THR A 219 -19.29 -4.19 -17.32
C THR A 219 -18.54 -4.96 -16.23
N ASN A 220 -17.34 -5.46 -16.55
CA ASN A 220 -16.42 -6.06 -15.59
C ASN A 220 -15.53 -4.97 -14.99
N PHE A 221 -15.65 -4.73 -13.70
CA PHE A 221 -14.86 -3.70 -13.01
C PHE A 221 -13.74 -4.32 -12.18
N ARG A 222 -12.55 -3.75 -12.30
CA ARG A 222 -11.52 -3.87 -11.30
C ARG A 222 -11.70 -2.74 -10.28
N LEU A 223 -11.97 -3.08 -9.02
CA LEU A 223 -12.12 -2.14 -7.93
C LEU A 223 -10.74 -1.88 -7.30
N LEU A 224 -10.34 -0.62 -7.26
CA LEU A 224 -9.07 -0.16 -6.74
C LEU A 224 -9.33 0.87 -5.62
N LEU A 225 -8.81 0.62 -4.42
CA LEU A 225 -8.92 1.56 -3.31
C LEU A 225 -7.90 2.69 -3.44
N SER A 226 -8.37 3.94 -3.24
CA SER A 226 -7.49 5.11 -3.09
C SER A 226 -8.05 6.06 -2.05
N LYS A 227 -7.27 6.37 -1.00
CA LYS A 227 -7.71 7.19 0.14
C LYS A 227 -6.86 8.43 0.38
N ASN A 228 -5.67 8.52 -0.19
CA ASN A 228 -4.72 9.61 -0.03
C ASN A 228 -3.89 9.81 -1.30
N PRO A 229 -3.16 10.92 -1.47
CA PRO A 229 -2.40 11.22 -2.69
C PRO A 229 -1.42 10.12 -3.09
N ALA A 230 -0.77 9.47 -2.14
CA ALA A 230 0.19 8.39 -2.42
C ALA A 230 -0.52 7.16 -3.04
N SER A 231 -1.66 6.74 -2.47
CA SER A 231 -2.45 5.63 -3.02
C SER A 231 -3.08 6.00 -4.37
N TRP A 232 -3.49 7.26 -4.59
CA TRP A 232 -3.98 7.71 -5.88
C TRP A 232 -2.91 7.64 -6.97
N ARG A 233 -1.70 8.09 -6.67
CA ARG A 233 -0.57 8.01 -7.62
C ARG A 233 -0.33 6.57 -8.07
N GLU A 234 -0.30 5.63 -7.14
CA GLU A 234 -0.09 4.21 -7.43
C GLU A 234 -1.27 3.60 -8.19
N THR A 235 -2.50 3.89 -7.75
CA THR A 235 -3.70 3.37 -8.38
C THR A 235 -3.87 3.89 -9.82
N LEU A 236 -3.58 5.17 -10.05
CA LEU A 236 -3.60 5.76 -11.38
C LEU A 236 -2.52 5.15 -12.30
N ALA A 237 -1.31 4.90 -11.77
CA ALA A 237 -0.26 4.20 -12.50
C ALA A 237 -0.68 2.75 -12.85
N THR A 238 -1.30 2.04 -11.91
CA THR A 238 -1.84 0.69 -12.13
C THR A 238 -2.98 0.70 -13.15
N SER A 239 -3.90 1.66 -13.03
CA SER A 239 -5.03 1.82 -13.93
C SER A 239 -4.59 2.16 -15.34
N LYS A 240 -3.50 2.94 -15.51
CA LYS A 240 -2.92 3.29 -16.83
C LYS A 240 -2.53 2.06 -17.66
N LEU A 241 -2.15 0.98 -17.01
CA LEU A 241 -1.79 -0.30 -17.65
C LEU A 241 -3.02 -1.20 -17.91
N GLY A 242 -4.21 -0.76 -17.52
CA GLY A 242 -5.44 -1.52 -17.61
C GLY A 242 -6.45 -0.99 -18.65
N PRO A 243 -7.76 -1.21 -18.38
CA PRO A 243 -8.84 -0.75 -19.25
C PRO A 243 -8.83 0.77 -19.48
N LYS A 244 -9.24 1.23 -20.66
CA LYS A 244 -9.33 2.67 -20.97
C LYS A 244 -10.51 3.37 -20.29
N LYS A 245 -11.48 2.64 -19.77
CA LYS A 245 -12.68 3.15 -19.11
C LYS A 245 -12.44 3.21 -17.60
N VAL A 246 -12.71 4.36 -16.99
CA VAL A 246 -12.46 4.60 -15.58
C VAL A 246 -13.63 5.30 -14.92
N LEU A 247 -14.10 4.76 -13.83
CA LEU A 247 -15.07 5.41 -12.94
C LEU A 247 -14.39 5.84 -11.65
N LEU A 248 -14.41 7.13 -11.35
CA LEU A 248 -13.96 7.67 -10.08
C LEU A 248 -15.13 7.77 -9.11
N VAL A 249 -14.99 7.19 -7.91
CA VAL A 249 -16.04 7.20 -6.87
C VAL A 249 -15.45 7.73 -5.58
N VAL A 250 -15.67 9.00 -5.29
CA VAL A 250 -15.11 9.67 -4.11
C VAL A 250 -16.20 10.11 -3.15
N ASN A 251 -16.08 9.63 -1.92
CA ASN A 251 -16.90 10.04 -0.78
C ASN A 251 -16.02 10.77 0.25
N ALA A 252 -16.65 11.44 1.22
CA ALA A 252 -15.99 12.11 2.35
C ALA A 252 -16.73 11.81 3.66
N ASN A 253 -17.05 10.54 3.90
CA ASN A 253 -17.58 10.08 5.17
C ASN A 253 -16.48 10.09 6.25
N THR A 254 -16.85 9.91 7.50
CA THR A 254 -15.89 9.92 8.63
C THR A 254 -14.73 8.94 8.42
N GLN A 255 -14.97 7.82 7.76
CA GLN A 255 -13.97 6.79 7.48
C GLN A 255 -13.07 7.13 6.27
N ASP A 256 -13.56 8.00 5.35
CA ASP A 256 -12.77 8.48 4.20
C ASP A 256 -11.85 9.66 4.56
N GLY A 257 -12.12 10.35 5.68
CA GLY A 257 -11.64 11.68 5.97
C GLY A 257 -12.55 12.76 5.37
N LYS A 258 -12.91 13.76 6.17
CA LYS A 258 -13.84 14.83 5.73
C LYS A 258 -13.17 15.86 4.84
N ASP A 259 -11.86 16.08 5.03
CA ASP A 259 -11.07 16.99 4.22
C ASP A 259 -10.70 16.32 2.88
N THR A 260 -11.13 16.92 1.80
CA THR A 260 -10.83 16.49 0.42
C THR A 260 -9.84 17.41 -0.28
N SER A 261 -9.18 18.32 0.44
CA SER A 261 -8.18 19.24 -0.14
C SER A 261 -7.00 18.48 -0.76
N TRP A 262 -6.71 17.28 -0.28
CA TRP A 262 -5.70 16.38 -0.84
C TRP A 262 -5.91 16.02 -2.32
N LEU A 263 -7.13 16.20 -2.87
CA LEU A 263 -7.40 16.02 -4.30
C LEU A 263 -6.54 16.96 -5.16
N TRP A 264 -6.10 18.08 -4.61
CA TRP A 264 -5.23 19.03 -5.31
C TRP A 264 -3.76 18.58 -5.36
N ASP A 265 -3.36 17.64 -4.53
CA ASP A 265 -2.03 17.00 -4.52
C ASP A 265 -1.96 15.78 -5.46
N VAL A 266 -3.10 15.38 -6.06
CA VAL A 266 -3.16 14.24 -6.99
C VAL A 266 -2.91 14.71 -8.42
N ASP A 267 -1.97 14.05 -9.10
CA ASP A 267 -1.75 14.17 -10.54
C ASP A 267 -2.71 13.23 -11.29
N PHE A 268 -3.73 13.79 -11.93
CA PHE A 268 -4.70 13.03 -12.72
C PHE A 268 -4.31 12.91 -14.20
N THR A 269 -3.15 13.42 -14.63
CA THR A 269 -2.68 13.32 -16.04
C THR A 269 -2.65 11.88 -16.60
N PRO A 270 -2.48 10.79 -15.78
CA PRO A 270 -2.62 9.42 -16.27
C PRO A 270 -4.01 9.08 -16.84
N LEU A 271 -5.03 9.89 -16.57
CA LEU A 271 -6.39 9.73 -17.13
C LEU A 271 -6.58 10.41 -18.50
N SER A 272 -5.61 11.17 -18.97
CA SER A 272 -5.70 11.87 -20.28
C SER A 272 -5.96 10.87 -21.42
N GLY A 273 -6.95 11.22 -22.28
CA GLY A 273 -7.33 10.39 -23.43
C GLY A 273 -8.09 9.08 -23.05
N ARG A 274 -8.56 8.97 -21.81
CA ARG A 274 -9.38 7.86 -21.36
C ARG A 274 -10.86 8.26 -21.26
N GLU A 275 -11.77 7.31 -21.25
CA GLU A 275 -13.20 7.53 -20.98
C GLU A 275 -13.40 7.58 -19.47
N VAL A 276 -13.53 8.80 -18.91
CA VAL A 276 -13.61 9.04 -17.47
C VAL A 276 -15.03 9.43 -17.07
N LEU A 277 -15.59 8.67 -16.13
CA LEU A 277 -16.84 8.99 -15.45
C LEU A 277 -16.57 9.27 -13.98
N VAL A 278 -17.38 10.13 -13.35
CA VAL A 278 -17.23 10.55 -11.97
C VAL A 278 -18.55 10.42 -11.23
N THR A 279 -18.54 9.80 -10.05
CA THR A 279 -19.70 9.71 -9.15
C THR A 279 -19.25 9.75 -7.69
N GLY A 280 -20.18 9.55 -6.77
CA GLY A 280 -19.94 9.63 -5.33
C GLY A 280 -20.40 10.96 -4.73
N GLU A 281 -20.26 11.11 -3.42
CA GLU A 281 -20.68 12.32 -2.69
C GLU A 281 -19.88 13.56 -3.11
N ARG A 282 -18.59 13.38 -3.41
CA ARG A 282 -17.65 14.46 -3.76
C ARG A 282 -17.42 14.56 -5.27
N LYS A 283 -18.34 14.05 -6.08
CA LYS A 283 -18.25 14.07 -7.55
C LYS A 283 -18.02 15.46 -8.15
N ILE A 284 -18.53 16.50 -7.52
CA ILE A 284 -18.38 17.89 -8.01
C ILE A 284 -16.94 18.38 -7.75
N ASP A 285 -16.36 18.07 -6.58
CA ASP A 285 -14.97 18.45 -6.26
C ASP A 285 -13.99 17.73 -7.20
N VAL A 286 -14.20 16.44 -7.43
CA VAL A 286 -13.40 15.66 -8.38
C VAL A 286 -13.56 16.22 -9.79
N SER A 287 -14.79 16.52 -10.23
CA SER A 287 -15.05 17.13 -11.53
C SER A 287 -14.34 18.47 -11.70
N ALA A 288 -14.41 19.34 -10.68
CA ALA A 288 -13.71 20.62 -10.70
C ALA A 288 -12.18 20.42 -10.85
N ARG A 289 -11.62 19.48 -10.10
CA ARG A 289 -10.19 19.16 -10.15
C ARG A 289 -9.76 18.63 -11.52
N LEU A 290 -10.54 17.72 -12.12
CA LEU A 290 -10.28 17.18 -13.46
C LEU A 290 -10.39 18.25 -14.53
N THR A 291 -11.38 19.16 -14.42
CA THR A 291 -11.54 20.29 -15.33
C THR A 291 -10.32 21.20 -15.34
N VAL A 292 -9.79 21.53 -14.15
CA VAL A 292 -8.58 22.38 -14.02
C VAL A 292 -7.37 21.70 -14.67
N GLU A 293 -7.28 20.38 -14.60
CA GLU A 293 -6.19 19.61 -15.21
C GLU A 293 -6.40 19.31 -16.71
N GLY A 294 -7.55 19.70 -17.27
CA GLY A 294 -7.86 19.48 -18.67
C GLY A 294 -8.23 18.04 -19.03
N ILE A 295 -8.73 17.28 -18.06
CA ILE A 295 -9.17 15.89 -18.27
C ILE A 295 -10.64 15.85 -18.67
N ASP A 296 -10.93 15.33 -19.86
CA ASP A 296 -12.30 15.12 -20.32
C ASP A 296 -12.99 14.07 -19.44
N HIS A 297 -14.18 14.42 -18.92
CA HIS A 297 -14.95 13.54 -18.06
C HIS A 297 -16.44 13.85 -18.07
N LYS A 298 -17.27 12.95 -17.54
CA LYS A 298 -18.69 13.16 -17.31
C LYS A 298 -19.08 12.79 -15.90
N VAL A 299 -19.92 13.62 -15.27
CA VAL A 299 -20.51 13.32 -13.96
C VAL A 299 -21.77 12.48 -14.17
N VAL A 300 -21.87 11.37 -13.44
CA VAL A 300 -23.01 10.44 -13.49
C VAL A 300 -23.65 10.29 -12.12
N ALA A 301 -24.89 9.79 -12.10
CA ALA A 301 -25.65 9.66 -10.86
C ALA A 301 -25.06 8.59 -9.94
N ASP A 302 -24.77 7.42 -10.49
CA ASP A 302 -24.27 6.25 -9.76
C ASP A 302 -23.50 5.28 -10.65
N GLU A 303 -23.01 4.20 -10.07
CA GLU A 303 -22.21 3.17 -10.73
C GLU A 303 -23.00 2.36 -11.76
N ARG A 304 -24.32 2.23 -11.61
CA ARG A 304 -25.18 1.52 -12.58
C ARG A 304 -25.31 2.31 -13.86
N ILE A 305 -25.46 3.64 -13.74
CA ILE A 305 -25.47 4.53 -14.91
C ILE A 305 -24.13 4.51 -15.61
N ALA A 306 -23.01 4.51 -14.85
CA ALA A 306 -21.69 4.36 -15.43
C ALA A 306 -21.53 3.02 -16.18
N ALA A 307 -21.95 1.91 -15.60
CA ALA A 307 -21.92 0.60 -16.25
C ALA A 307 -22.76 0.56 -17.53
N ASN A 308 -23.93 1.19 -17.55
CA ASN A 308 -24.77 1.28 -18.76
C ASN A 308 -24.08 2.08 -19.88
N ILE A 309 -23.38 3.16 -19.52
CA ILE A 309 -22.62 3.96 -20.49
C ILE A 309 -21.42 3.15 -21.04
N PHE A 310 -20.70 2.46 -20.18
CA PHE A 310 -19.56 1.63 -20.56
C PHE A 310 -19.95 0.39 -21.37
N GLY A 311 -21.15 -0.18 -21.10
CA GLY A 311 -21.63 -1.39 -21.78
C GLY A 311 -20.81 -2.64 -21.47
N ALA A 312 -20.86 -3.62 -22.39
CA ALA A 312 -20.09 -4.87 -22.27
C ALA A 312 -18.59 -4.60 -22.48
N SER A 313 -17.88 -4.35 -21.41
CA SER A 313 -16.44 -4.01 -21.45
C SER A 313 -15.78 -4.19 -20.09
N ASP A 314 -14.45 -4.14 -20.07
CA ASP A 314 -13.66 -4.01 -18.85
C ASP A 314 -13.46 -2.54 -18.50
N ALA A 315 -13.50 -2.22 -17.22
CA ALA A 315 -13.30 -0.86 -16.69
C ALA A 315 -12.64 -0.91 -15.31
N ASP A 316 -12.07 0.23 -14.89
CA ASP A 316 -11.60 0.40 -13.52
C ASP A 316 -12.60 1.24 -12.72
N ILE A 317 -12.82 0.87 -11.45
CA ILE A 317 -13.37 1.77 -10.43
C ILE A 317 -12.23 2.14 -9.49
N ILE A 318 -11.90 3.43 -9.42
CA ILE A 318 -11.02 3.96 -8.40
C ILE A 318 -11.91 4.61 -7.33
N ALA A 319 -11.89 4.07 -6.12
CA ALA A 319 -12.85 4.41 -5.09
C ALA A 319 -12.20 4.80 -3.77
N SER A 320 -12.79 5.78 -3.08
CA SER A 320 -12.49 6.06 -1.68
C SER A 320 -12.92 4.89 -0.77
N TYR A 321 -12.50 4.90 0.48
CA TYR A 321 -12.66 3.78 1.41
C TYR A 321 -14.12 3.30 1.55
N THR A 322 -15.05 4.20 1.87
CA THR A 322 -16.46 3.81 2.05
C THR A 322 -17.11 3.38 0.74
N ALA A 323 -16.74 4.01 -0.38
CA ALA A 323 -17.21 3.63 -1.70
C ALA A 323 -16.70 2.24 -2.10
N PHE A 324 -15.42 1.95 -1.88
CA PHE A 324 -14.82 0.65 -2.16
C PHE A 324 -15.53 -0.46 -1.39
N HIS A 325 -15.63 -0.33 -0.05
CA HIS A 325 -16.26 -1.36 0.79
C HIS A 325 -17.73 -1.59 0.45
N ARG A 326 -18.48 -0.52 0.16
CA ARG A 326 -19.87 -0.64 -0.29
C ARG A 326 -19.98 -1.42 -1.61
N LEU A 327 -19.04 -1.22 -2.53
CA LEU A 327 -19.02 -1.90 -3.83
C LEU A 327 -18.53 -3.34 -3.74
N ALA A 328 -17.50 -3.61 -2.95
CA ALA A 328 -16.94 -4.94 -2.79
C ALA A 328 -17.90 -5.91 -2.06
N ASN A 329 -18.67 -5.40 -1.08
CA ASN A 329 -19.54 -6.21 -0.23
C ASN A 329 -21.00 -6.37 -0.75
N LYS A 330 -21.37 -5.74 -1.85
CA LYS A 330 -22.63 -5.92 -2.55
C LYS A 330 -22.50 -6.93 -3.68
#